data_7472a8cf983c2c1ec4090f2d7f62c54e
#
_entry.id   7472a8cf983c2c1ec4090f2d7f62c54e
#
_cell.length_a   1.000
_cell.length_b   1.000
_cell.length_c   1.000
_cell.angle_alpha   90.00
_cell.angle_beta   90.00
_cell.angle_gamma   90.00
#
_symmetry.space_group_name_H-M   'P 1'
#
loop_
_entity.id
_entity.type
_entity.pdbx_description
1 polymer ?
#
loop_
_entity_poly.entity_id
_entity_poly.type
_entity_poly.pdbx_seq_one_letter_code
_entity_poly.pdbx_strand_id
1 'polypeptide(L)'
;MKHFKIIILIILFLFNHKSYANENIVEILKKNNNIIFIRHSLAPGSGDPENINLKDCKTQRNLNSEGINQSKKIGNFFKKNKIKVEHVFSSEWCRCKD
;
A
#
# COMPACT_ATOMS: atom_id res chain seq x y z
N MET A 1 -50.60 -3.81 -14.69
CA MET A 1 -50.10 -4.59 -13.51
C MET A 1 -49.00 -5.60 -13.88
N LYS A 2 -49.06 -6.28 -15.02
CA LYS A 2 -47.97 -7.24 -15.42
C LYS A 2 -46.59 -6.57 -15.57
N HIS A 3 -46.53 -5.38 -16.20
CA HIS A 3 -45.28 -4.64 -16.39
C HIS A 3 -44.69 -4.10 -15.07
N PHE A 4 -45.52 -3.75 -14.11
CA PHE A 4 -45.06 -3.29 -12.79
C PHE A 4 -44.34 -4.41 -12.00
N LYS A 5 -44.84 -5.65 -12.08
CA LYS A 5 -44.19 -6.82 -11.45
C LYS A 5 -42.82 -7.15 -12.09
N ILE A 6 -42.71 -6.99 -13.41
CA ILE A 6 -41.47 -7.20 -14.16
C ILE A 6 -40.42 -6.16 -13.75
N ILE A 7 -40.81 -4.88 -13.63
CA ILE A 7 -39.91 -3.79 -13.21
C ILE A 7 -39.39 -4.04 -11.80
N ILE A 8 -40.24 -4.46 -10.85
CA ILE A 8 -39.80 -4.80 -9.48
C ILE A 8 -38.80 -5.95 -9.48
N LEU A 9 -39.01 -6.96 -10.33
CA LEU A 9 -38.10 -8.12 -10.44
C LEU A 9 -36.73 -7.71 -10.98
N ILE A 10 -36.67 -6.81 -11.96
CA ILE A 10 -35.44 -6.27 -12.52
C ILE A 10 -34.69 -5.42 -11.48
N ILE A 11 -35.40 -4.59 -10.73
CA ILE A 11 -34.80 -3.76 -9.67
C ILE A 11 -34.21 -4.64 -8.56
N LEU A 12 -34.89 -5.71 -8.13
CA LEU A 12 -34.37 -6.67 -7.17
C LEU A 12 -33.13 -7.42 -7.67
N PHE A 13 -33.03 -7.69 -8.97
CA PHE A 13 -31.85 -8.31 -9.56
C PHE A 13 -30.62 -7.38 -9.61
N LEU A 14 -30.85 -6.07 -9.77
CA LEU A 14 -29.79 -5.06 -9.78
C LEU A 14 -29.17 -4.81 -8.39
N PHE A 15 -29.88 -5.12 -7.30
CA PHE A 15 -29.36 -4.96 -5.92
C PHE A 15 -28.56 -6.18 -5.42
N ASN A 16 -28.52 -7.29 -6.17
CA ASN A 16 -27.75 -8.48 -5.77
C ASN A 16 -26.30 -8.51 -6.27
N HIS A 17 -25.75 -7.40 -6.76
CA HIS A 17 -24.32 -7.30 -6.96
C HIS A 17 -23.64 -7.21 -5.60
N LYS A 18 -23.35 -8.37 -4.99
CA LYS A 18 -22.33 -8.45 -3.95
C LYS A 18 -21.04 -7.89 -4.57
N SER A 19 -20.70 -6.67 -4.20
CA SER A 19 -19.36 -6.14 -4.46
C SER A 19 -18.36 -7.07 -3.76
N TYR A 20 -17.67 -7.89 -4.52
CA TYR A 20 -16.55 -8.71 -4.04
C TYR A 20 -15.29 -7.88 -3.77
N ALA A 21 -15.42 -6.58 -3.62
CA ALA A 21 -14.34 -5.68 -3.33
C ALA A 21 -14.30 -5.35 -1.84
N ASN A 22 -13.94 -6.29 -1.00
CA ASN A 22 -13.30 -5.98 0.27
C ASN A 22 -12.83 -7.26 1.01
N GLU A 23 -11.93 -8.03 0.41
CA GLU A 23 -11.03 -8.77 1.29
C GLU A 23 -10.29 -7.70 2.11
N ASN A 24 -10.48 -7.74 3.42
CA ASN A 24 -9.83 -6.80 4.31
C ASN A 24 -8.32 -6.94 4.10
N ILE A 25 -7.64 -5.88 3.67
CA ILE A 25 -6.19 -5.87 3.41
C ILE A 25 -5.41 -6.50 4.58
N VAL A 26 -5.86 -6.31 5.81
CA VAL A 26 -5.25 -6.89 7.01
C VAL A 26 -5.29 -8.42 6.96
N GLU A 27 -6.39 -9.02 6.53
CA GLU A 27 -6.52 -10.48 6.42
C GLU A 27 -5.60 -11.03 5.33
N ILE A 28 -5.47 -10.32 4.21
CA ILE A 28 -4.51 -10.68 3.15
C ILE A 28 -3.08 -10.64 3.70
N LEU A 29 -2.71 -9.54 4.38
CA LEU A 29 -1.36 -9.35 4.90
C LEU A 29 -0.99 -10.31 6.03
N LYS A 30 -1.98 -10.91 6.71
CA LYS A 30 -1.76 -11.94 7.74
C LYS A 30 -1.61 -13.36 7.21
N LYS A 31 -1.95 -13.60 5.95
CA LYS A 31 -1.79 -14.94 5.34
C LYS A 31 -0.29 -15.31 5.30
N ASN A 32 0.01 -16.57 5.59
CA ASN A 32 1.38 -17.10 5.46
C ASN A 32 1.81 -17.16 3.98
N ASN A 33 3.11 -17.11 3.74
CA ASN A 33 3.72 -17.20 2.41
C ASN A 33 3.37 -16.05 1.45
N ASN A 34 3.09 -14.87 1.98
CA ASN A 34 2.91 -13.66 1.19
C ASN A 34 4.24 -12.91 1.03
N ILE A 35 4.45 -12.34 -0.13
CA ILE A 35 5.50 -11.35 -0.37
C ILE A 35 4.82 -10.00 -0.54
N ILE A 36 5.29 -9.02 0.22
CA ILE A 36 4.75 -7.66 0.20
C ILE A 36 5.81 -6.74 -0.42
N PHE A 37 5.47 -6.07 -1.51
CA PHE A 37 6.31 -5.06 -2.12
C PHE A 37 5.81 -3.68 -1.73
N ILE A 38 6.70 -2.89 -1.12
CA ILE A 38 6.39 -1.51 -0.73
C ILE A 38 7.38 -0.60 -1.44
N ARG A 39 6.86 0.41 -2.16
CA ARG A 39 7.68 1.48 -2.68
C ARG A 39 8.07 2.42 -1.54
N HIS A 40 9.26 3.02 -1.62
CA HIS A 40 9.65 4.10 -0.69
C HIS A 40 8.59 5.21 -0.62
N SER A 41 8.49 5.85 0.53
CA SER A 41 7.58 6.96 0.79
C SER A 41 7.96 8.22 0.00
N LEU A 42 7.27 9.33 0.22
CA LEU A 42 7.46 10.55 -0.55
C LEU A 42 8.90 11.06 -0.47
N ALA A 43 9.59 11.00 -1.61
CA ALA A 43 10.89 11.63 -1.86
C ALA A 43 10.70 12.64 -2.99
N PRO A 44 10.61 13.96 -2.71
CA PRO A 44 10.29 14.97 -3.70
C PRO A 44 11.28 15.01 -4.87
N GLY A 45 10.80 15.45 -6.02
CA GLY A 45 11.57 15.54 -7.25
C GLY A 45 11.53 14.28 -8.10
N SER A 46 12.31 14.26 -9.17
CA SER A 46 12.44 13.15 -10.10
C SER A 46 13.91 12.86 -10.36
N GLY A 47 14.24 11.56 -10.51
CA GLY A 47 15.62 11.12 -10.69
C GLY A 47 16.48 11.34 -9.43
N ASP A 48 17.76 11.15 -9.59
CA ASP A 48 18.79 11.41 -8.59
C ASP A 48 19.89 12.28 -9.23
N PRO A 49 20.71 13.02 -8.44
CA PRO A 49 21.84 13.79 -8.96
C PRO A 49 22.84 12.89 -9.73
N GLU A 50 23.55 13.44 -10.70
CA GLU A 50 24.54 12.69 -11.50
C GLU A 50 25.69 12.13 -10.67
N ASN A 51 26.03 12.78 -9.56
CA ASN A 51 27.12 12.42 -8.65
C ASN A 51 26.67 11.53 -7.49
N ILE A 52 25.60 10.74 -7.67
CA ILE A 52 25.10 9.86 -6.61
C ILE A 52 26.15 8.91 -6.08
N ASN A 53 26.12 8.70 -4.77
CA ASN A 53 26.89 7.67 -4.09
C ASN A 53 25.94 6.94 -3.12
N LEU A 54 25.75 5.64 -3.30
CA LEU A 54 24.86 4.84 -2.47
C LEU A 54 25.31 4.75 -1.00
N LYS A 55 26.58 5.05 -0.72
CA LYS A 55 27.11 5.10 0.65
C LYS A 55 26.99 6.47 1.30
N ASP A 56 26.57 7.48 0.55
CA ASP A 56 26.40 8.86 1.07
C ASP A 56 24.99 9.37 0.74
N CYS A 57 24.11 9.35 1.73
CA CYS A 57 22.74 9.82 1.59
C CYS A 57 22.62 11.27 1.16
N LYS A 58 23.61 12.12 1.44
CA LYS A 58 23.59 13.55 1.05
C LYS A 58 23.64 13.73 -0.47
N THR A 59 24.11 12.74 -1.21
CA THR A 59 24.18 12.76 -2.68
C THR A 59 22.92 12.20 -3.34
N GLN A 60 21.91 11.81 -2.57
CA GLN A 60 20.74 11.12 -3.06
C GLN A 60 19.47 11.96 -2.88
N ARG A 61 18.45 11.64 -3.67
CA ARG A 61 17.10 12.14 -3.46
C ARG A 61 16.46 11.37 -2.31
N ASN A 62 16.25 12.03 -1.18
CA ASN A 62 15.79 11.43 0.06
C ASN A 62 14.31 11.73 0.38
N LEU A 63 13.77 11.04 1.39
CA LEU A 63 12.46 11.35 1.93
C LEU A 63 12.46 12.76 2.52
N ASN A 64 11.35 13.48 2.38
CA ASN A 64 11.07 14.67 3.17
C ASN A 64 10.33 14.30 4.47
N SER A 65 9.99 15.29 5.28
CA SER A 65 9.26 15.07 6.55
C SER A 65 7.93 14.35 6.37
N GLU A 66 7.22 14.64 5.27
CA GLU A 66 5.97 13.95 4.94
C GLU A 66 6.22 12.48 4.59
N GLY A 67 7.25 12.16 3.78
CA GLY A 67 7.65 10.81 3.47
C GLY A 67 8.04 10.00 4.72
N ILE A 68 8.79 10.59 5.63
CA ILE A 68 9.13 9.98 6.92
C ILE A 68 7.86 9.68 7.72
N ASN A 69 6.90 10.59 7.76
CA ASN A 69 5.62 10.36 8.45
C ASN A 69 4.79 9.27 7.78
N GLN A 70 4.79 9.17 6.44
CA GLN A 70 4.15 8.08 5.72
C GLN A 70 4.76 6.72 6.09
N SER A 71 6.08 6.61 6.12
CA SER A 71 6.79 5.39 6.53
C SER A 71 6.41 4.97 7.95
N LYS A 72 6.40 5.90 8.89
CA LYS A 72 5.97 5.65 10.27
C LYS A 72 4.52 5.18 10.38
N LYS A 73 3.60 5.75 9.58
CA LYS A 73 2.19 5.33 9.54
C LYS A 73 2.06 3.89 9.04
N ILE A 74 2.81 3.51 8.00
CA ILE A 74 2.83 2.14 7.49
C ILE A 74 3.34 1.18 8.57
N GLY A 75 4.47 1.47 9.21
CA GLY A 75 5.01 0.65 10.29
C GLY A 75 4.02 0.49 11.46
N ASN A 76 3.38 1.59 11.87
CA ASN A 76 2.36 1.57 12.92
C ASN A 76 1.12 0.74 12.52
N PHE A 77 0.72 0.76 11.25
CA PHE A 77 -0.37 -0.07 10.73
C PHE A 77 -0.04 -1.56 10.89
N PHE A 78 1.16 -1.99 10.51
CA PHE A 78 1.62 -3.37 10.68
C PHE A 78 1.61 -3.78 12.15
N LYS A 79 2.18 -2.95 13.03
CA LYS A 79 2.23 -3.18 14.47
C LYS A 79 0.84 -3.28 15.09
N LYS A 80 -0.03 -2.29 14.82
CA LYS A 80 -1.41 -2.24 15.37
C LYS A 80 -2.22 -3.45 14.97
N ASN A 81 -2.08 -3.91 13.73
CA ASN A 81 -2.83 -5.04 13.20
C ASN A 81 -2.14 -6.39 13.46
N LYS A 82 -1.02 -6.42 14.18
CA LYS A 82 -0.25 -7.63 14.50
C LYS A 82 0.12 -8.43 13.24
N ILE A 83 0.48 -7.73 12.16
CA ILE A 83 0.96 -8.34 10.92
C ILE A 83 2.43 -8.74 11.15
N LYS A 84 2.70 -10.04 11.09
CA LYS A 84 4.06 -10.56 11.27
C LYS A 84 4.87 -10.37 9.99
N VAL A 85 6.09 -9.89 10.15
CA VAL A 85 7.09 -9.79 9.07
C VAL A 85 8.30 -10.59 9.51
N GLU A 86 8.63 -11.64 8.76
CA GLU A 86 9.76 -12.53 9.08
C GLU A 86 11.07 -11.99 8.54
N HIS A 87 11.05 -11.51 7.30
CA HIS A 87 12.24 -10.98 6.60
C HIS A 87 11.91 -9.66 5.93
N VAL A 88 12.87 -8.74 5.98
CA VAL A 88 12.79 -7.45 5.29
C VAL A 88 14.00 -7.33 4.37
N PHE A 89 13.75 -7.10 3.10
CA PHE A 89 14.76 -6.82 2.10
C PHE A 89 14.59 -5.38 1.62
N SER A 90 15.67 -4.65 1.53
CA SER A 90 15.69 -3.27 1.05
C SER A 90 16.77 -3.09 -0.01
N SER A 91 16.51 -2.21 -0.96
CA SER A 91 17.58 -1.70 -1.82
C SER A 91 18.53 -0.81 -1.03
N GLU A 92 19.70 -0.52 -1.59
CA GLU A 92 20.74 0.28 -0.93
C GLU A 92 20.43 1.78 -0.87
N TRP A 93 19.39 2.25 -1.56
CA TRP A 93 18.97 3.65 -1.55
C TRP A 93 18.53 4.09 -0.16
N CYS A 94 19.00 5.24 0.30
CA CYS A 94 18.68 5.75 1.64
C CYS A 94 17.17 5.91 1.83
N ARG A 95 16.45 6.44 0.85
CA ARG A 95 14.97 6.56 0.89
C ARG A 95 14.21 5.24 1.04
N CYS A 96 14.88 4.11 0.85
CA CYS A 96 14.27 2.79 1.05
C CYS A 96 14.60 2.19 2.42
N LYS A 97 15.64 2.70 3.08
CA LYS A 97 16.10 2.23 4.41
C LYS A 97 15.54 3.08 5.56
N ASP A 98 15.12 4.34 5.28
CA ASP A 98 14.63 5.31 6.26
C ASP A 98 13.20 5.01 6.83
#